data_c79ec7265ecb29f3070286cd3cd48d54
#
_entry.id   c79ec7265ecb29f3070286cd3cd48d54
#
_cell.length_a   1.000
_cell.length_b   1.000
_cell.length_c   1.000
_cell.angle_alpha   90.00
_cell.angle_beta   90.00
_cell.angle_gamma   90.00
#
_symmetry.space_group_name_H-M   'P 1'
#
loop_
_entity.id
_entity.type
_entity.pdbx_description
1 polymer ?
#
loop_
_entity_poly.entity_id
_entity_poly.type
_entity_poly.pdbx_seq_one_letter_code
_entity_poly.pdbx_strand_id
1 'polypeptide(L)'
;MGILSGNPKDEPLHYGEVFSVWTNLATNNGLIAGYQTFYNHAGDEDSRKIIEDIIQLLRDEVKPLEKVLKTNGVGLPPAPPERPVARIEDIPPGAKFNDPEISAALSVDLAAGLVACSQAMGTSTREDIALMYGQFHAAKALLGAKLLRLNKTKGWLVPPPLHVDYPEK
;
A
#
# COMPACT_ATOMS: atom_id res chain seq x y z
N MET A 1 -2.64 27.43 -28.32
CA MET A 1 -2.01 26.32 -27.57
C MET A 1 -2.95 25.98 -26.43
N GLY A 2 -3.26 24.70 -26.22
CA GLY A 2 -4.12 24.26 -25.13
C GLY A 2 -3.42 24.37 -23.79
N ILE A 3 -4.18 24.28 -22.69
CA ILE A 3 -3.70 24.27 -21.28
C ILE A 3 -2.75 23.08 -21.05
N LEU A 4 -2.88 22.03 -21.85
CA LEU A 4 -2.09 20.80 -21.78
C LEU A 4 -0.99 20.88 -22.86
N SER A 5 0.13 21.50 -22.49
CA SER A 5 1.24 21.76 -23.44
C SER A 5 2.37 20.74 -23.38
N GLY A 6 2.22 19.70 -22.56
CA GLY A 6 3.21 18.65 -22.38
C GLY A 6 4.38 19.00 -21.44
N ASN A 7 4.28 20.11 -20.69
CA ASN A 7 5.22 20.41 -19.61
C ASN A 7 4.51 20.19 -18.24
N PRO A 8 4.72 19.04 -17.58
CA PRO A 8 4.02 18.70 -16.32
C PRO A 8 4.15 19.75 -15.22
N LYS A 9 5.21 20.57 -15.25
CA LYS A 9 5.43 21.62 -14.25
C LYS A 9 4.49 22.80 -14.40
N ASP A 10 4.00 23.04 -15.62
CA ASP A 10 3.16 24.18 -15.97
C ASP A 10 1.68 23.79 -16.12
N GLU A 11 1.38 22.50 -16.04
CA GLU A 11 0.01 22.00 -16.11
C GLU A 11 -0.63 21.95 -14.72
N PRO A 12 -1.83 22.53 -14.52
CA PRO A 12 -2.54 22.42 -13.27
C PRO A 12 -3.03 21.01 -13.04
N LEU A 13 -3.01 20.55 -11.77
CA LEU A 13 -3.72 19.33 -11.39
C LEU A 13 -5.23 19.55 -11.53
N HIS A 14 -5.94 18.60 -12.11
CA HIS A 14 -7.40 18.60 -12.03
C HIS A 14 -7.87 18.05 -10.67
N TYR A 15 -9.12 18.30 -10.29
CA TYR A 15 -9.65 17.91 -8.97
C TYR A 15 -9.55 16.42 -8.69
N GLY A 16 -9.67 15.57 -9.70
CA GLY A 16 -9.52 14.11 -9.54
C GLY A 16 -8.09 13.71 -9.15
N GLU A 17 -7.07 14.34 -9.76
CA GLU A 17 -5.67 14.12 -9.39
C GLU A 17 -5.38 14.61 -7.98
N VAL A 18 -5.86 15.81 -7.62
CA VAL A 18 -5.74 16.34 -6.24
C VAL A 18 -6.35 15.37 -5.25
N PHE A 19 -7.58 14.90 -5.51
CA PHE A 19 -8.29 13.97 -4.64
C PHE A 19 -7.54 12.64 -4.52
N SER A 20 -7.07 12.06 -5.63
CA SER A 20 -6.33 10.80 -5.64
C SER A 20 -5.02 10.89 -4.85
N VAL A 21 -4.23 11.94 -5.07
CA VAL A 21 -2.95 12.16 -4.38
C VAL A 21 -3.18 12.39 -2.89
N TRP A 22 -4.14 13.23 -2.53
CA TRP A 22 -4.45 13.56 -1.13
C TRP A 22 -4.96 12.32 -0.37
N THR A 23 -5.91 11.58 -0.98
CA THR A 23 -6.48 10.37 -0.36
C THR A 23 -5.45 9.27 -0.22
N ASN A 24 -4.59 9.08 -1.22
CA ASN A 24 -3.53 8.09 -1.17
C ASN A 24 -2.52 8.43 -0.06
N LEU A 25 -2.13 9.71 0.09
CA LEU A 25 -1.27 10.15 1.19
C LEU A 25 -1.92 9.89 2.56
N ALA A 26 -3.21 10.24 2.72
CA ALA A 26 -3.94 9.98 3.96
C ALA A 26 -4.00 8.48 4.29
N THR A 27 -4.28 7.65 3.27
CA THR A 27 -4.33 6.19 3.40
C THR A 27 -2.96 5.63 3.79
N ASN A 28 -1.89 6.01 3.09
CA ASN A 28 -0.54 5.54 3.39
C ASN A 28 -0.11 5.89 4.82
N ASN A 29 -0.39 7.12 5.28
CA ASN A 29 -0.10 7.52 6.65
C ASN A 29 -0.87 6.67 7.69
N GLY A 30 -2.15 6.39 7.41
CA GLY A 30 -2.96 5.51 8.26
C GLY A 30 -2.45 4.07 8.29
N LEU A 31 -2.11 3.52 7.12
CA LEU A 31 -1.57 2.16 6.99
C LEU A 31 -0.21 2.01 7.68
N ILE A 32 0.69 2.99 7.58
CA ILE A 32 1.97 2.96 8.29
C ILE A 32 1.73 2.79 9.80
N ALA A 33 0.85 3.59 10.40
CA ALA A 33 0.53 3.47 11.83
C ALA A 33 -0.15 2.13 12.17
N GLY A 34 -1.04 1.63 11.30
CA GLY A 34 -1.67 0.32 11.44
C GLY A 34 -0.64 -0.82 11.38
N TYR A 35 0.29 -0.76 10.44
CA TYR A 35 1.30 -1.81 10.27
C TYR A 35 2.38 -1.79 11.34
N GLN A 36 2.67 -0.65 11.96
CA GLN A 36 3.46 -0.61 13.20
C GLN A 36 2.78 -1.39 14.35
N THR A 37 1.44 -1.38 14.39
CA THR A 37 0.70 -2.25 15.32
C THR A 37 0.86 -3.72 14.93
N PHE A 38 0.66 -4.08 13.66
CA PHE A 38 0.86 -5.46 13.20
C PHE A 38 2.28 -5.96 13.47
N TYR A 39 3.29 -5.11 13.30
CA TYR A 39 4.68 -5.45 13.63
C TYR A 39 4.84 -5.85 15.09
N ASN A 40 4.21 -5.11 16.01
CA ASN A 40 4.23 -5.43 17.44
C ASN A 40 3.51 -6.75 17.78
N HIS A 41 2.53 -7.16 16.95
CA HIS A 41 1.76 -8.39 17.13
C HIS A 41 2.39 -9.60 16.43
N ALA A 42 3.25 -9.40 15.43
CA ALA A 42 3.85 -10.47 14.65
C ALA A 42 4.80 -11.31 15.52
N GLY A 43 4.58 -12.61 15.54
CA GLY A 43 5.41 -13.57 16.24
C GLY A 43 6.51 -14.16 15.36
N ASP A 44 6.26 -14.28 14.07
CA ASP A 44 7.17 -14.85 13.08
C ASP A 44 8.13 -13.79 12.53
N GLU A 45 9.43 -14.11 12.44
CA GLU A 45 10.45 -13.17 11.96
C GLU A 45 10.28 -12.79 10.49
N ASP A 46 9.85 -13.72 9.63
CA ASP A 46 9.59 -13.41 8.22
C ASP A 46 8.35 -12.51 8.08
N SER A 47 7.36 -12.69 8.98
CA SER A 47 6.20 -11.80 9.09
C SER A 47 6.63 -10.37 9.43
N ARG A 48 7.48 -10.21 10.45
CA ARG A 48 8.03 -8.89 10.81
C ARG A 48 8.75 -8.23 9.67
N LYS A 49 9.61 -8.99 8.98
CA LYS A 49 10.39 -8.48 7.85
C LYS A 49 9.52 -8.02 6.69
N ILE A 50 8.47 -8.75 6.34
CA ILE A 50 7.58 -8.32 5.25
C ILE A 50 6.77 -7.08 5.66
N ILE A 51 6.39 -6.95 6.94
CA ILE A 51 5.73 -5.75 7.46
C ILE A 51 6.66 -4.53 7.36
N GLU A 52 7.94 -4.68 7.74
CA GLU A 52 8.95 -3.61 7.58
C GLU A 52 9.12 -3.19 6.13
N ASP A 53 9.22 -4.16 5.20
CA ASP A 53 9.31 -3.89 3.77
C ASP A 53 8.09 -3.09 3.26
N ILE A 54 6.88 -3.42 3.73
CA ILE A 54 5.65 -2.70 3.37
C ILE A 54 5.64 -1.29 3.97
N ILE A 55 5.99 -1.13 5.23
CA ILE A 55 6.09 0.19 5.87
C ILE A 55 7.08 1.08 5.12
N GLN A 56 8.24 0.53 4.73
CA GLN A 56 9.25 1.28 4.00
C GLN A 56 8.74 1.69 2.61
N LEU A 57 8.07 0.78 1.89
CA LEU A 57 7.44 1.10 0.61
C LEU A 57 6.44 2.26 0.74
N LEU A 58 5.56 2.23 1.75
CA LEU A 58 4.59 3.30 1.98
C LEU A 58 5.27 4.64 2.32
N ARG A 59 6.34 4.61 3.13
CA ARG A 59 7.14 5.81 3.43
C ARG A 59 7.81 6.40 2.19
N ASP A 60 8.23 5.56 1.27
CA ASP A 60 8.83 6.02 0.00
C ASP A 60 7.78 6.60 -0.95
N GLU A 61 6.54 6.14 -0.89
CA GLU A 61 5.41 6.74 -1.61
C GLU A 61 4.94 8.07 -0.99
N VAL A 62 4.96 8.20 0.33
CA VAL A 62 4.56 9.43 1.04
C VAL A 62 5.35 10.64 0.55
N LYS A 63 6.66 10.51 0.37
CA LYS A 63 7.55 11.62 -0.02
C LYS A 63 7.14 12.30 -1.34
N PRO A 64 6.97 11.58 -2.47
CA PRO A 64 6.53 12.21 -3.71
C PRO A 64 5.08 12.69 -3.66
N LEU A 65 4.17 12.01 -2.94
CA LEU A 65 2.80 12.47 -2.76
C LEU A 65 2.74 13.82 -2.04
N GLU A 66 3.47 13.95 -0.92
CA GLU A 66 3.60 15.23 -0.23
C GLU A 66 4.18 16.34 -1.12
N LYS A 67 5.22 16.00 -1.89
CA LYS A 67 5.85 16.95 -2.81
C LYS A 67 4.85 17.47 -3.83
N VAL A 68 4.06 16.59 -4.45
CA VAL A 68 3.02 16.99 -5.41
C VAL A 68 2.03 17.94 -4.79
N LEU A 69 1.47 17.62 -3.62
CA LEU A 69 0.49 18.48 -2.94
C LEU A 69 1.09 19.84 -2.55
N LYS A 70 2.25 19.85 -1.91
CA LYS A 70 2.95 21.08 -1.50
C LYS A 70 3.26 21.99 -2.68
N THR A 71 3.76 21.43 -3.78
CA THR A 71 4.10 22.20 -4.98
C THR A 71 2.87 22.83 -5.64
N ASN A 72 1.71 22.20 -5.49
CA ASN A 72 0.45 22.70 -6.05
C ASN A 72 -0.42 23.48 -5.03
N GLY A 73 0.14 23.85 -3.86
CA GLY A 73 -0.54 24.67 -2.86
C GLY A 73 -1.68 23.94 -2.13
N VAL A 74 -1.69 22.60 -2.13
CA VAL A 74 -2.72 21.80 -1.45
C VAL A 74 -2.24 21.42 -0.06
N GLY A 75 -3.11 21.64 0.96
CA GLY A 75 -2.85 21.24 2.34
C GLY A 75 -2.74 19.72 2.49
N LEU A 76 -1.80 19.27 3.30
CA LEU A 76 -1.60 17.85 3.56
C LEU A 76 -2.68 17.28 4.50
N PRO A 77 -3.06 16.00 4.36
CA PRO A 77 -3.84 15.31 5.38
C PRO A 77 -3.04 15.17 6.68
N PRO A 78 -3.72 15.15 7.84
CA PRO A 78 -3.07 14.85 9.11
C PRO A 78 -2.52 13.41 9.10
N ALA A 79 -1.34 13.22 9.68
CA ALA A 79 -0.75 11.90 9.86
C ALA A 79 -0.94 11.43 11.31
N PRO A 80 -1.28 10.15 11.54
CA PRO A 80 -1.25 9.56 12.88
C PRO A 80 0.16 9.62 13.48
N PRO A 81 0.30 9.67 14.82
CA PRO A 81 1.61 9.58 15.45
C PRO A 81 2.25 8.21 15.22
N GLU A 82 3.58 8.20 15.14
CA GLU A 82 4.37 6.97 15.12
C GLU A 82 4.11 6.14 16.37
N ARG A 83 4.03 4.82 16.23
CA ARG A 83 3.84 3.90 17.35
C ARG A 83 5.19 3.34 17.80
N PRO A 84 5.44 3.32 19.12
CA PRO A 84 6.65 2.68 19.65
C PRO A 84 6.59 1.16 19.45
N VAL A 85 7.77 0.54 19.39
CA VAL A 85 7.89 -0.93 19.41
C VAL A 85 7.47 -1.44 20.79
N ALA A 86 6.59 -2.44 20.80
CA ALA A 86 6.13 -3.14 21.99
C ALA A 86 6.52 -4.62 21.91
N ARG A 87 6.67 -5.26 23.08
CA ARG A 87 6.93 -6.70 23.11
C ARG A 87 5.61 -7.46 22.96
N ILE A 88 5.64 -8.53 22.18
CA ILE A 88 4.45 -9.36 21.91
C ILE A 88 3.87 -9.98 23.21
N GLU A 89 4.70 -10.21 24.22
CA GLU A 89 4.30 -10.77 25.52
C GLU A 89 3.47 -9.78 26.34
N ASP A 90 3.62 -8.48 26.08
CA ASP A 90 2.89 -7.44 26.79
C ASP A 90 1.46 -7.24 26.24
N ILE A 91 1.12 -7.94 25.14
CA ILE A 91 -0.20 -7.85 24.49
C ILE A 91 -1.10 -8.97 25.01
N PRO A 92 -2.25 -8.64 25.62
CA PRO A 92 -3.20 -9.66 26.12
C PRO A 92 -3.63 -10.63 25.00
N PRO A 93 -3.76 -11.95 25.28
CA PRO A 93 -4.10 -12.95 24.25
C PRO A 93 -5.36 -12.61 23.43
N GLY A 94 -6.39 -12.07 24.09
CA GLY A 94 -7.65 -11.70 23.43
C GLY A 94 -7.60 -10.43 22.56
N ALA A 95 -6.49 -9.68 22.62
CA ALA A 95 -6.26 -8.48 21.82
C ALA A 95 -5.17 -8.68 20.76
N LYS A 96 -4.57 -9.88 20.69
CA LYS A 96 -3.44 -10.17 19.82
C LYS A 96 -3.90 -10.71 18.47
N PHE A 97 -3.44 -10.08 17.39
CA PHE A 97 -3.49 -10.68 16.06
C PHE A 97 -2.45 -11.80 15.93
N ASN A 98 -2.77 -12.86 15.20
CA ASN A 98 -1.80 -13.86 14.80
C ASN A 98 -1.23 -13.58 13.39
N ASP A 99 -0.10 -14.23 13.05
CA ASP A 99 0.58 -13.98 11.77
C ASP A 99 -0.29 -14.28 10.53
N PRO A 100 -1.10 -15.36 10.47
CA PRO A 100 -2.05 -15.58 9.37
C PRO A 100 -3.08 -14.45 9.20
N GLU A 101 -3.65 -13.92 10.30
CA GLU A 101 -4.61 -12.80 10.25
C GLU A 101 -3.94 -11.53 9.72
N ILE A 102 -2.74 -11.21 10.21
CA ILE A 102 -1.94 -10.08 9.74
C ILE A 102 -1.67 -10.23 8.25
N SER A 103 -1.21 -11.39 7.82
CA SER A 103 -0.86 -11.65 6.43
C SER A 103 -2.08 -11.56 5.49
N ALA A 104 -3.25 -12.01 5.95
CA ALA A 104 -4.49 -11.86 5.20
C ALA A 104 -4.86 -10.37 5.01
N ALA A 105 -4.77 -9.57 6.09
CA ALA A 105 -5.02 -8.13 6.01
C ALA A 105 -4.04 -7.42 5.05
N LEU A 106 -2.74 -7.69 5.16
CA LEU A 106 -1.72 -7.14 4.25
C LEU A 106 -1.99 -7.50 2.79
N SER A 107 -2.47 -8.73 2.52
CA SER A 107 -2.79 -9.18 1.17
C SER A 107 -3.97 -8.41 0.56
N VAL A 108 -5.00 -8.14 1.37
CA VAL A 108 -6.17 -7.33 0.95
C VAL A 108 -5.76 -5.88 0.69
N ASP A 109 -4.98 -5.29 1.58
CA ASP A 109 -4.53 -3.90 1.47
C ASP A 109 -3.62 -3.69 0.25
N LEU A 110 -2.69 -4.62 -0.02
CA LEU A 110 -1.85 -4.58 -1.23
C LEU A 110 -2.69 -4.70 -2.50
N ALA A 111 -3.69 -5.58 -2.53
CA ALA A 111 -4.60 -5.70 -3.67
C ALA A 111 -5.41 -4.41 -3.89
N ALA A 112 -5.94 -3.81 -2.83
CA ALA A 112 -6.64 -2.53 -2.90
C ALA A 112 -5.71 -1.40 -3.40
N GLY A 113 -4.46 -1.38 -2.93
CA GLY A 113 -3.44 -0.43 -3.36
C GLY A 113 -3.10 -0.54 -4.85
N LEU A 114 -3.02 -1.76 -5.40
CA LEU A 114 -2.82 -2.00 -6.83
C LEU A 114 -3.98 -1.44 -7.66
N VAL A 115 -5.23 -1.68 -7.23
CA VAL A 115 -6.42 -1.14 -7.90
C VAL A 115 -6.42 0.38 -7.86
N ALA A 116 -6.13 0.97 -6.70
CA ALA A 116 -6.07 2.44 -6.56
C ALA A 116 -5.01 3.06 -7.46
N CYS A 117 -3.80 2.47 -7.56
CA CYS A 117 -2.76 2.93 -8.47
C CYS A 117 -3.21 2.84 -9.94
N SER A 118 -3.82 1.72 -10.34
CA SER A 118 -4.32 1.55 -11.71
C SER A 118 -5.38 2.59 -12.06
N GLN A 119 -6.30 2.86 -11.14
CA GLN A 119 -7.33 3.89 -11.33
C GLN A 119 -6.70 5.28 -11.47
N ALA A 120 -5.79 5.64 -10.58
CA ALA A 120 -5.11 6.93 -10.62
C ALA A 120 -4.33 7.12 -11.93
N MET A 121 -3.59 6.09 -12.39
CA MET A 121 -2.89 6.11 -13.68
C MET A 121 -3.86 6.38 -14.84
N GLY A 122 -4.98 5.65 -14.90
CA GLY A 122 -5.94 5.73 -16.01
C GLY A 122 -6.77 7.01 -16.03
N THR A 123 -6.86 7.73 -14.92
CA THR A 123 -7.63 8.98 -14.82
C THR A 123 -6.76 10.24 -14.78
N SER A 124 -5.43 10.10 -14.68
CA SER A 124 -4.52 11.23 -14.69
C SER A 124 -4.40 11.84 -16.09
N THR A 125 -4.38 13.17 -16.14
CA THR A 125 -4.09 13.95 -17.34
C THR A 125 -2.63 14.42 -17.38
N ARG A 126 -1.98 14.49 -16.22
CA ARG A 126 -0.56 14.80 -16.10
C ARG A 126 0.28 13.53 -16.17
N GLU A 127 1.24 13.52 -17.08
CA GLU A 127 2.11 12.37 -17.32
C GLU A 127 2.99 12.03 -16.12
N ASP A 128 3.47 13.03 -15.37
CA ASP A 128 4.29 12.81 -14.17
C ASP A 128 3.49 12.14 -13.04
N ILE A 129 2.21 12.45 -12.91
CA ILE A 129 1.32 11.81 -11.94
C ILE A 129 1.02 10.36 -12.35
N ALA A 130 0.67 10.14 -13.62
CA ALA A 130 0.45 8.79 -14.14
C ALA A 130 1.70 7.90 -13.95
N LEU A 131 2.90 8.42 -14.27
CA LEU A 131 4.15 7.70 -14.11
C LEU A 131 4.47 7.39 -12.64
N MET A 132 4.25 8.34 -11.74
CA MET A 132 4.43 8.15 -10.30
C MET A 132 3.58 6.98 -9.79
N TYR A 133 2.30 6.93 -10.14
CA TYR A 133 1.43 5.82 -9.76
C TYR A 133 1.81 4.51 -10.44
N GLY A 134 2.35 4.55 -11.67
CA GLY A 134 2.93 3.38 -12.34
C GLY A 134 4.10 2.78 -11.56
N GLN A 135 4.98 3.62 -11.01
CA GLN A 135 6.07 3.17 -10.15
C GLN A 135 5.57 2.57 -8.84
N PHE A 136 4.58 3.18 -8.18
CA PHE A 136 3.94 2.63 -6.99
C PHE A 136 3.27 1.28 -7.26
N HIS A 137 2.56 1.17 -8.38
CA HIS A 137 1.92 -0.07 -8.79
C HIS A 137 2.95 -1.20 -8.96
N ALA A 138 4.05 -0.96 -9.68
CA ALA A 138 5.10 -1.94 -9.89
C ALA A 138 5.75 -2.39 -8.57
N ALA A 139 6.04 -1.45 -7.67
CA ALA A 139 6.62 -1.75 -6.36
C ALA A 139 5.66 -2.59 -5.49
N LYS A 140 4.36 -2.24 -5.46
CA LYS A 140 3.33 -3.02 -4.76
C LYS A 140 3.17 -4.43 -5.35
N ALA A 141 3.22 -4.58 -6.67
CA ALA A 141 3.12 -5.88 -7.32
C ALA A 141 4.28 -6.80 -6.94
N LEU A 142 5.51 -6.29 -6.91
CA LEU A 142 6.69 -7.04 -6.47
C LEU A 142 6.59 -7.47 -5.00
N LEU A 143 6.12 -6.58 -4.14
CA LEU A 143 5.96 -6.87 -2.71
C LEU A 143 4.81 -7.85 -2.47
N GLY A 144 3.70 -7.73 -3.22
CA GLY A 144 2.60 -8.68 -3.20
C GLY A 144 3.04 -10.10 -3.60
N ALA A 145 3.93 -10.21 -4.58
CA ALA A 145 4.51 -11.51 -4.97
C ALA A 145 5.39 -12.11 -3.86
N LYS A 146 6.14 -11.29 -3.11
CA LYS A 146 6.89 -11.75 -1.93
C LYS A 146 5.94 -12.26 -0.84
N LEU A 147 4.90 -11.50 -0.52
CA LEU A 147 3.90 -11.87 0.48
C LEU A 147 3.16 -13.16 0.09
N LEU A 148 2.77 -13.31 -1.18
CA LEU A 148 2.14 -14.54 -1.67
C LEU A 148 3.06 -15.76 -1.49
N ARG A 149 4.35 -15.59 -1.76
CA ARG A 149 5.35 -16.67 -1.56
C ARG A 149 5.46 -17.03 -0.08
N LEU A 150 5.53 -16.02 0.80
CA LEU A 150 5.55 -16.22 2.24
C LEU A 150 4.31 -17.01 2.70
N ASN A 151 3.11 -16.58 2.28
CA ASN A 151 1.85 -17.23 2.62
C ASN A 151 1.81 -18.71 2.20
N LYS A 152 2.35 -19.02 1.01
CA LYS A 152 2.47 -20.42 0.55
C LYS A 152 3.45 -21.20 1.42
N THR A 153 4.61 -20.64 1.71
CA THR A 153 5.66 -21.33 2.49
C THR A 153 5.22 -21.60 3.93
N LYS A 154 4.51 -20.66 4.55
CA LYS A 154 4.02 -20.77 5.93
C LYS A 154 2.69 -21.52 6.04
N GLY A 155 2.03 -21.83 4.93
CA GLY A 155 0.70 -22.47 4.94
C GLY A 155 -0.43 -21.53 5.36
N TRP A 156 -0.24 -20.22 5.27
CA TRP A 156 -1.25 -19.20 5.62
C TRP A 156 -2.18 -18.84 4.46
N LEU A 157 -1.86 -19.29 3.26
CA LEU A 157 -2.70 -19.05 2.09
C LEU A 157 -3.97 -19.89 2.17
N VAL A 158 -5.12 -19.22 2.16
CA VAL A 158 -6.41 -19.87 1.95
C VAL A 158 -6.77 -19.74 0.46
N PRO A 159 -6.52 -20.77 -0.36
CA PRO A 159 -6.82 -20.68 -1.79
C PRO A 159 -8.33 -20.78 -2.02
N PRO A 160 -8.87 -20.11 -3.07
CA PRO A 160 -10.19 -20.41 -3.55
C PRO A 160 -10.26 -21.87 -4.08
N PRO A 161 -11.46 -22.41 -4.32
CA PRO A 161 -11.59 -23.74 -4.93
C PRO A 161 -10.75 -23.85 -6.20
N LEU A 162 -9.90 -24.89 -6.27
CA LEU A 162 -9.04 -25.12 -7.43
C LEU A 162 -9.85 -25.80 -8.53
N HIS A 163 -9.61 -25.38 -9.79
CA HIS A 163 -10.09 -26.13 -10.94
C HIS A 163 -9.26 -27.41 -11.06
N VAL A 164 -9.92 -28.55 -11.04
CA VAL A 164 -9.32 -29.87 -11.22
C VAL A 164 -9.99 -30.50 -12.43
N ASP A 165 -9.21 -30.79 -13.46
CA ASP A 165 -9.70 -31.57 -14.58
C ASP A 165 -9.92 -33.02 -14.13
N TYR A 166 -11.18 -33.44 -14.06
CA TYR A 166 -11.48 -34.86 -13.92
C TYR A 166 -11.33 -35.51 -15.29
N PRO A 167 -10.49 -36.55 -15.46
CA PRO A 167 -10.48 -37.27 -16.71
C PRO A 167 -11.87 -37.86 -16.96
N GLU A 168 -12.43 -37.57 -18.13
CA GLU A 168 -13.69 -38.19 -18.57
C GLU A 168 -13.56 -39.72 -18.43
N LYS A 169 -14.53 -40.32 -17.73
CA LYS A 169 -14.59 -41.80 -17.56
C LYS A 169 -15.04 -42.46 -18.85
#